data_85193f1564d7b37c3b7dfc02a3c76a78
#
_entry.id   85193f1564d7b37c3b7dfc02a3c76a78
#
_cell.length_a   1.000
_cell.length_b   1.000
_cell.length_c   1.000
_cell.angle_alpha   90.00
_cell.angle_beta   90.00
_cell.angle_gamma   90.00
#
_symmetry.space_group_name_H-M   'P 1'
#
loop_
_entity.id
_entity.type
_entity.pdbx_description
1 polymer ?
#
loop_
_entity_poly.entity_id
_entity_poly.type
_entity_poly.pdbx_seq_one_letter_code
_entity_poly.pdbx_strand_id
1 'polypeptide(L)'
;AMIAIGDNDPKWEKEYNKLGTTAGAYDDWHEGNDPAGISTQNPKLMKRLDPVKAGKRLTNYLKVMTLEAQTLARACGKNSLHNLEPEDLCALTVEAAAMAGVPLAGTNWIPGKK
;
A
#
# COMPACT_ATOMS: atom_id res chain seq x y z
N ALA A 1 4.18 0.14 2.05
CA ALA A 1 5.10 1.11 2.70
C ALA A 1 6.15 0.41 3.56
N MET A 2 5.76 -0.51 4.44
CA MET A 2 6.67 -1.25 5.34
C MET A 2 7.79 -1.96 4.56
N ILE A 3 7.45 -2.69 3.51
CA ILE A 3 8.41 -3.33 2.61
C ILE A 3 9.35 -2.29 1.97
N ALA A 4 8.81 -1.16 1.52
CA ALA A 4 9.60 -0.11 0.89
C ALA A 4 10.66 0.51 1.81
N ILE A 5 10.43 0.54 3.12
CA ILE A 5 11.34 1.13 4.10
C ILE A 5 12.29 0.13 4.76
N GLY A 6 12.13 -1.18 4.54
CA GLY A 6 13.13 -2.13 5.01
C GLY A 6 12.71 -3.57 5.27
N ASP A 7 11.41 -3.92 5.26
CA ASP A 7 10.97 -5.28 5.59
C ASP A 7 11.30 -6.32 4.52
N ASN A 8 11.87 -5.91 3.40
CA ASN A 8 12.35 -6.80 2.34
C ASN A 8 13.88 -6.94 2.33
N ASP A 9 14.59 -6.48 3.35
CA ASP A 9 16.06 -6.53 3.39
C ASP A 9 16.56 -7.98 3.57
N PRO A 10 17.27 -8.53 2.58
CA PRO A 10 17.76 -9.92 2.63
C PRO A 10 18.71 -10.21 3.79
N LYS A 11 19.29 -9.20 4.36
CA LYS A 11 20.22 -9.34 5.49
C LYS A 11 19.54 -9.94 6.74
N TRP A 12 18.22 -9.80 6.85
CA TRP A 12 17.43 -10.36 7.94
C TRP A 12 16.69 -11.67 7.58
N GLU A 13 16.94 -12.22 6.40
CA GLU A 13 16.25 -13.41 5.88
C GLU A 13 16.29 -14.58 6.84
N LYS A 14 17.44 -14.85 7.45
CA LYS A 14 17.60 -15.94 8.43
C LYS A 14 16.69 -15.78 9.66
N GLU A 15 16.46 -14.53 10.07
CA GLU A 15 15.59 -14.25 11.23
C GLU A 15 14.12 -14.35 10.83
N TYR A 16 13.74 -13.89 9.64
CA TYR A 16 12.39 -14.10 9.11
C TYR A 16 12.06 -15.59 8.95
N ASN A 17 13.01 -16.39 8.47
CA ASN A 17 12.81 -17.84 8.33
C ASN A 17 12.55 -18.53 9.66
N LYS A 18 13.15 -18.08 10.77
CA LYS A 18 12.84 -18.58 12.12
C LYS A 18 11.41 -18.28 12.56
N LEU A 19 10.81 -17.24 12.00
CA LEU A 19 9.41 -16.86 12.25
C LEU A 19 8.44 -17.55 11.27
N GLY A 20 8.93 -18.44 10.40
CA GLY A 20 8.11 -19.17 9.45
C GLY A 20 7.75 -18.38 8.18
N THR A 21 8.49 -17.31 7.88
CA THR A 21 8.24 -16.43 6.74
C THR A 21 9.54 -16.07 6.00
N THR A 22 9.47 -15.15 5.05
CA THR A 22 10.62 -14.60 4.32
C THR A 22 10.61 -13.07 4.38
N ALA A 23 11.74 -12.45 4.07
CA ALA A 23 11.81 -11.01 3.92
C ALA A 23 10.83 -10.54 2.83
N GLY A 24 10.01 -9.55 3.16
CA GLY A 24 8.97 -9.03 2.26
C GLY A 24 7.61 -9.73 2.36
N ALA A 25 7.53 -10.88 3.04
CA ALA A 25 6.29 -11.62 3.26
C ALA A 25 5.85 -11.66 4.74
N TYR A 26 6.55 -10.93 5.60
CA TYR A 26 6.20 -10.83 7.03
C TYR A 26 4.90 -10.04 7.21
N ASP A 27 3.95 -10.61 7.92
CA ASP A 27 2.61 -10.04 8.15
C ASP A 27 2.16 -10.05 9.62
N ASP A 28 2.98 -10.60 10.53
CA ASP A 28 2.71 -10.66 11.97
C ASP A 28 3.09 -9.36 12.70
N TRP A 29 2.65 -8.22 12.18
CA TRP A 29 2.99 -6.88 12.67
C TRP A 29 2.65 -6.66 14.15
N HIS A 30 1.65 -7.36 14.67
CA HIS A 30 1.16 -7.28 16.05
C HIS A 30 2.06 -8.03 17.06
N GLU A 31 2.89 -8.95 16.60
CA GLU A 31 3.78 -9.74 17.45
C GLU A 31 4.95 -8.94 18.06
N GLY A 32 5.29 -7.82 17.46
CA GLY A 32 6.34 -6.93 17.95
C GLY A 32 7.76 -7.48 17.84
N ASN A 33 8.00 -8.50 17.01
CA ASN A 33 9.30 -9.16 16.84
C ASN A 33 9.85 -9.05 15.40
N ASP A 34 9.48 -7.99 14.69
CA ASP A 34 9.95 -7.71 13.34
C ASP A 34 11.48 -7.61 13.28
N PRO A 35 12.16 -8.51 12.53
CA PRO A 35 13.63 -8.50 12.41
C PRO A 35 14.20 -7.21 11.85
N ALA A 36 13.46 -6.51 10.99
CA ALA A 36 13.90 -5.23 10.42
C ALA A 36 13.80 -4.05 11.40
N GLY A 37 13.12 -4.22 12.53
CA GLY A 37 13.01 -3.21 13.56
C GLY A 37 11.97 -2.14 13.30
N ILE A 38 11.00 -2.38 12.40
CA ILE A 38 9.96 -1.41 12.02
C ILE A 38 8.74 -1.55 12.91
N SER A 39 8.10 -2.72 12.93
CA SER A 39 6.90 -2.99 13.73
C SER A 39 7.24 -3.66 15.06
N THR A 40 8.02 -2.98 15.89
CA THR A 40 8.47 -3.51 17.18
C THR A 40 8.71 -2.39 18.19
N GLN A 41 8.55 -2.71 19.47
CA GLN A 41 8.97 -1.87 20.60
C GLN A 41 10.20 -2.44 21.31
N ASN A 42 10.78 -3.55 20.80
CA ASN A 42 11.98 -4.13 21.36
C ASN A 42 13.19 -3.21 21.08
N PRO A 43 13.86 -2.68 22.11
CA PRO A 43 14.96 -1.72 21.91
C PRO A 43 16.13 -2.25 21.08
N LYS A 44 16.38 -3.56 21.12
CA LYS A 44 17.44 -4.18 20.33
C LYS A 44 17.09 -4.21 18.83
N LEU A 45 15.83 -4.49 18.52
CA LEU A 45 15.34 -4.52 17.13
C LEU A 45 15.16 -3.10 16.61
N MET A 46 14.62 -2.17 17.39
CA MET A 46 14.44 -0.77 17.00
C MET A 46 15.73 -0.10 16.53
N LYS A 47 16.88 -0.46 17.10
CA LYS A 47 18.18 0.07 16.71
C LYS A 47 18.61 -0.33 15.28
N ARG A 48 17.97 -1.32 14.68
CA ARG A 48 18.25 -1.77 13.31
C ARG A 48 17.69 -0.84 12.25
N LEU A 49 16.67 -0.07 12.58
CA LEU A 49 16.07 0.90 11.68
C LEU A 49 16.91 2.17 11.66
N ASP A 50 17.34 2.56 10.46
CA ASP A 50 17.93 3.89 10.21
C ASP A 50 16.81 4.84 9.77
N PRO A 51 16.35 5.78 10.63
CA PRO A 51 15.23 6.65 10.32
C PRO A 51 15.48 7.56 9.11
N VAL A 52 16.72 8.01 8.92
CA VAL A 52 17.06 8.89 7.80
C VAL A 52 16.97 8.17 6.48
N LYS A 53 17.56 6.97 6.40
CA LYS A 53 17.50 6.12 5.20
C LYS A 53 16.10 5.64 4.93
N ALA A 54 15.38 5.17 5.93
CA ALA A 54 13.99 4.74 5.82
C ALA A 54 13.07 5.89 5.40
N GLY A 55 13.27 7.09 5.92
CA GLY A 55 12.53 8.29 5.53
C GLY A 55 12.71 8.66 4.06
N LYS A 56 13.94 8.57 3.54
CA LYS A 56 14.20 8.77 2.10
C LYS A 56 13.47 7.74 1.23
N ARG A 57 13.51 6.47 1.63
CA ARG A 57 12.80 5.39 0.92
C ARG A 57 11.29 5.60 0.96
N LEU A 58 10.74 5.98 2.11
CA LEU A 58 9.31 6.29 2.23
C LEU A 58 8.92 7.47 1.34
N THR A 59 9.72 8.52 1.29
CA THR A 59 9.51 9.67 0.42
C THR A 59 9.42 9.23 -1.05
N ASN A 60 10.36 8.40 -1.51
CA ASN A 60 10.36 7.89 -2.88
C ASN A 60 9.10 7.05 -3.17
N TYR A 61 8.72 6.18 -2.24
CA TYR A 61 7.53 5.36 -2.36
C TYR A 61 6.26 6.22 -2.51
N LEU A 62 6.08 7.21 -1.64
CA LEU A 62 4.92 8.12 -1.69
C LEU A 62 4.89 8.97 -2.96
N LYS A 63 6.05 9.46 -3.41
CA LYS A 63 6.14 10.19 -4.68
C LYS A 63 5.73 9.33 -5.87
N VAL A 64 6.22 8.10 -5.95
CA VAL A 64 5.88 7.18 -7.04
C VAL A 64 4.39 6.86 -7.04
N MET A 65 3.80 6.55 -5.89
CA MET A 65 2.36 6.32 -5.78
C MET A 65 1.55 7.52 -6.25
N THR A 66 1.95 8.73 -5.84
CA THR A 66 1.28 9.96 -6.24
C THR A 66 1.37 10.19 -7.75
N LEU A 67 2.54 9.95 -8.35
CA LEU A 67 2.74 10.07 -9.79
C LEU A 67 1.90 9.06 -10.58
N GLU A 68 1.78 7.82 -10.10
CA GLU A 68 0.90 6.82 -10.71
C GLU A 68 -0.57 7.25 -10.64
N ALA A 69 -1.03 7.72 -9.49
CA ALA A 69 -2.39 8.24 -9.32
C ALA A 69 -2.66 9.45 -10.23
N GLN A 70 -1.71 10.37 -10.35
CA GLN A 70 -1.80 11.50 -11.28
C GLN A 70 -1.88 11.07 -12.74
N THR A 71 -1.15 10.01 -13.12
CA THR A 71 -1.21 9.44 -14.48
C THR A 71 -2.60 8.90 -14.78
N LEU A 72 -3.21 8.19 -13.82
CA LEU A 72 -4.59 7.70 -13.95
C LEU A 72 -5.61 8.86 -14.02
N ALA A 73 -5.42 9.89 -13.20
CA ALA A 73 -6.27 11.09 -13.27
C ALA A 73 -6.21 11.77 -14.65
N ARG A 74 -5.02 11.88 -15.23
CA ARG A 74 -4.85 12.41 -16.61
C ARG A 74 -5.54 11.52 -17.64
N ALA A 75 -5.47 10.20 -17.49
CA ALA A 75 -6.18 9.27 -18.36
C ALA A 75 -7.71 9.45 -18.30
N CYS A 76 -8.24 9.89 -17.16
CA CYS A 76 -9.64 10.28 -16.99
C CYS A 76 -9.95 11.72 -17.46
N GLY A 77 -8.99 12.42 -18.05
CA GLY A 77 -9.14 13.80 -18.50
C GLY A 77 -9.11 14.84 -17.37
N LYS A 78 -8.61 14.46 -16.19
CA LYS A 78 -8.51 15.38 -15.04
C LYS A 78 -7.10 15.99 -14.95
N ASN A 79 -7.03 17.22 -14.47
CA ASN A 79 -5.76 17.95 -14.27
C ASN A 79 -5.28 17.95 -12.82
N SER A 80 -6.06 17.36 -11.91
CA SER A 80 -5.74 17.22 -10.48
C SER A 80 -6.38 15.97 -9.91
N LEU A 81 -5.71 15.32 -8.95
CA LEU A 81 -6.27 14.21 -8.17
C LEU A 81 -7.56 14.61 -7.43
N HIS A 82 -7.66 15.85 -6.99
CA HIS A 82 -8.84 16.37 -6.28
C HIS A 82 -10.07 16.51 -7.17
N ASN A 83 -9.91 16.43 -8.48
CA ASN A 83 -11.00 16.53 -9.45
C ASN A 83 -11.54 15.16 -9.89
N LEU A 84 -11.00 14.07 -9.33
CA LEU A 84 -11.56 12.74 -9.55
C LEU A 84 -12.95 12.64 -8.92
N GLU A 85 -13.84 12.02 -9.64
CA GLU A 85 -15.26 11.86 -9.30
C GLU A 85 -15.64 10.39 -9.36
N PRO A 86 -16.74 9.95 -8.70
CA PRO A 86 -17.21 8.58 -8.82
C PRO A 86 -17.43 8.11 -10.26
N GLU A 87 -17.78 9.02 -11.16
CA GLU A 87 -17.96 8.77 -12.60
C GLU A 87 -16.68 8.37 -13.33
N ASP A 88 -15.52 8.68 -12.77
CA ASP A 88 -14.20 8.28 -13.30
C ASP A 88 -13.86 6.83 -12.96
N LEU A 89 -14.66 6.17 -12.13
CA LEU A 89 -14.46 4.82 -11.66
C LEU A 89 -15.55 3.89 -12.18
N CYS A 90 -15.18 2.62 -12.36
CA CYS A 90 -16.14 1.54 -12.54
C CYS A 90 -15.72 0.33 -11.69
N ALA A 91 -16.69 -0.48 -11.29
CA ALA A 91 -16.43 -1.70 -10.55
C ALA A 91 -16.40 -2.89 -11.50
N LEU A 92 -15.57 -3.88 -11.20
CA LEU A 92 -15.45 -5.11 -11.98
C LEU A 92 -16.43 -6.20 -11.52
N THR A 93 -17.03 -6.04 -10.34
CA THR A 93 -18.03 -6.98 -9.79
C THR A 93 -19.26 -6.21 -9.30
N VAL A 94 -20.40 -6.91 -9.25
CA VAL A 94 -21.67 -6.34 -8.75
C VAL A 94 -21.55 -5.90 -7.29
N GLU A 95 -20.88 -6.72 -6.47
CA GLU A 95 -20.66 -6.43 -5.05
C GLU A 95 -19.81 -5.16 -4.87
N ALA A 96 -18.73 -5.03 -5.62
CA ALA A 96 -17.89 -3.85 -5.59
C ALA A 96 -18.63 -2.59 -6.05
N ALA A 97 -19.46 -2.72 -7.09
CA ALA A 97 -20.31 -1.63 -7.58
C ALA A 97 -21.31 -1.16 -6.50
N ALA A 98 -21.94 -2.11 -5.82
CA ALA A 98 -22.90 -1.81 -4.75
C ALA A 98 -22.19 -1.13 -3.54
N MET A 99 -21.06 -1.66 -3.12
CA MET A 99 -20.31 -1.14 -1.97
C MET A 99 -19.70 0.23 -2.21
N ALA A 100 -19.15 0.45 -3.42
CA ALA A 100 -18.48 1.71 -3.77
C ALA A 100 -19.44 2.77 -4.32
N GLY A 101 -20.65 2.40 -4.73
CA GLY A 101 -21.62 3.32 -5.34
C GLY A 101 -21.17 3.83 -6.72
N VAL A 102 -20.45 3.00 -7.48
CA VAL A 102 -19.96 3.32 -8.83
C VAL A 102 -20.56 2.34 -9.85
N PRO A 103 -20.62 2.71 -11.15
CA PRO A 103 -21.18 1.82 -12.17
C PRO A 103 -20.41 0.50 -12.31
N LEU A 104 -21.14 -0.58 -12.57
CA LEU A 104 -20.54 -1.83 -13.04
C LEU A 104 -19.91 -1.60 -14.41
N ALA A 105 -18.69 -2.09 -14.62
CA ALA A 105 -17.94 -1.93 -15.85
C ALA A 105 -18.78 -2.37 -17.08
N GLY A 106 -18.75 -1.56 -18.13
CA GLY A 106 -19.55 -1.78 -19.35
C GLY A 106 -21.03 -1.41 -19.24
N THR A 107 -21.46 -0.83 -18.12
CA THR A 107 -22.85 -0.42 -17.89
C THR A 107 -22.90 0.97 -17.25
N ASN A 108 -24.11 1.57 -17.21
CA ASN A 108 -24.42 2.75 -16.39
C ASN A 108 -25.13 2.37 -15.08
N TRP A 109 -25.18 1.07 -14.77
CA TRP A 109 -25.94 0.57 -13.64
C TRP A 109 -25.12 0.60 -12.35
N ILE A 110 -25.71 1.22 -11.33
CA ILE A 110 -25.21 1.19 -9.95
C ILE A 110 -26.23 0.38 -9.13
N PRO A 111 -25.85 -0.81 -8.60
CA PRO A 111 -26.76 -1.63 -7.81
C PRO A 111 -27.32 -0.86 -6.61
N GLY A 112 -28.65 -0.97 -6.42
CA GLY A 112 -29.34 -0.28 -5.33
C GLY A 112 -29.61 1.20 -5.55
N LYS A 113 -29.16 1.79 -6.65
CA LYS A 113 -29.48 3.16 -7.06
C LYS A 113 -30.61 3.15 -8.10
N LYS A 114 -31.63 3.96 -7.86
CA LYS A 114 -32.72 4.18 -8.83
C LYS A 114 -32.35 5.27 -9.82
#